data_53de7d5e4e89ef80b92bb69344911bd8
#
_entry.id   53de7d5e4e89ef80b92bb69344911bd8
#
_cell.length_a   1.000
_cell.length_b   1.000
_cell.length_c   1.000
_cell.angle_alpha   90.00
_cell.angle_beta   90.00
_cell.angle_gamma   90.00
#
_symmetry.space_group_name_H-M   'P 1'
#
loop_
_entity.id
_entity.type
_entity.pdbx_description
1 polymer ?
#
loop_
_entity_poly.entity_id
_entity_poly.type
_entity_poly.pdbx_seq_one_letter_code
_entity_poly.pdbx_strand_id
1 'polypeptide(L)'
;DGWGYTSGAIECIDFAVSNGAKVLSNSWGGGGFSQGLYDSIARARDAGVIFVAAAGNSGLDTDSSPQYPSAYDLENIIAVAAIDRNGQLASWSNYGQTTVDLGAPGVDIFSSVASSDSSYAYYSGTSMATPHVSGVAALLFANDNTLSASQLKAQLLNTSVLLDDLRDRTVSGGLVNAANALDGDDDGELEIVLTVSDNPLRGGRKAAVMAQVSDVTPVTGATVTGDVDGTSLAFVDDGNAPDETADDGVYTAALNVPNDTS
;
A
#
# COMPACT_ATOMS: atom_id res chain seq x y z
N ASP A 1 -11.27 8.40 -28.25
CA ASP A 1 -11.98 7.08 -28.33
C ASP A 1 -11.74 6.22 -27.08
N GLY A 2 -10.88 6.65 -26.12
CA GLY A 2 -10.61 5.92 -24.87
C GLY A 2 -9.72 4.67 -25.01
N TRP A 3 -9.15 4.43 -26.17
CA TRP A 3 -8.24 3.35 -26.45
C TRP A 3 -6.89 3.88 -26.97
N GLY A 4 -5.81 3.20 -26.60
CA GLY A 4 -4.46 3.51 -27.04
C GLY A 4 -3.69 2.24 -27.39
N TYR A 5 -2.61 2.39 -28.14
CA TYR A 5 -1.70 1.28 -28.45
C TYR A 5 -0.53 1.29 -27.47
N THR A 6 -0.01 0.11 -27.15
CA THR A 6 1.18 -0.05 -26.30
C THR A 6 2.40 0.74 -26.83
N SER A 7 2.55 0.85 -28.16
CA SER A 7 3.61 1.66 -28.77
C SER A 7 3.49 3.14 -28.42
N GLY A 8 2.26 3.69 -28.43
CA GLY A 8 2.02 5.07 -28.01
C GLY A 8 2.29 5.29 -26.50
N ALA A 9 1.97 4.31 -25.66
CA ALA A 9 2.31 4.37 -24.25
C ALA A 9 3.84 4.42 -24.04
N ILE A 10 4.60 3.57 -24.74
CA ILE A 10 6.07 3.58 -24.71
C ILE A 10 6.62 4.95 -25.11
N GLU A 11 6.14 5.52 -26.24
CA GLU A 11 6.56 6.84 -26.69
C GLU A 11 6.26 7.94 -25.65
N CYS A 12 5.07 7.89 -25.02
CA CYS A 12 4.69 8.85 -23.96
C CYS A 12 5.57 8.71 -22.71
N ILE A 13 5.89 7.49 -22.28
CA ILE A 13 6.78 7.25 -21.14
C ILE A 13 8.18 7.82 -21.44
N ASP A 14 8.77 7.43 -22.57
CA ASP A 14 10.11 7.87 -22.96
C ASP A 14 10.17 9.39 -23.15
N PHE A 15 9.10 10.02 -23.71
CA PHE A 15 8.99 11.47 -23.82
C PHE A 15 8.93 12.14 -22.44
N ALA A 16 8.09 11.64 -21.53
CA ALA A 16 7.93 12.24 -20.20
C ALA A 16 9.24 12.15 -19.40
N VAL A 17 9.91 10.98 -19.41
CA VAL A 17 11.22 10.78 -18.77
C VAL A 17 12.27 11.73 -19.33
N SER A 18 12.36 11.86 -20.65
CA SER A 18 13.34 12.76 -21.31
C SER A 18 13.07 14.24 -21.03
N ASN A 19 11.84 14.59 -20.64
CA ASN A 19 11.46 15.95 -20.24
C ASN A 19 11.45 16.18 -18.73
N GLY A 20 12.01 15.25 -17.94
CA GLY A 20 12.26 15.42 -16.51
C GLY A 20 11.06 15.15 -15.60
N ALA A 21 10.06 14.41 -16.08
CA ALA A 21 8.98 13.94 -15.22
C ALA A 21 9.54 13.10 -14.07
N LYS A 22 8.99 13.26 -12.87
CA LYS A 22 9.34 12.49 -11.68
C LYS A 22 8.28 11.44 -11.34
N VAL A 23 7.03 11.69 -11.70
CA VAL A 23 5.89 10.79 -11.47
C VAL A 23 5.11 10.61 -12.76
N LEU A 24 4.87 9.37 -13.14
CA LEU A 24 4.00 8.97 -14.24
C LEU A 24 2.70 8.39 -13.66
N SER A 25 1.58 9.04 -13.93
CA SER A 25 0.25 8.60 -13.47
C SER A 25 -0.46 7.82 -14.57
N ASN A 26 -0.68 6.52 -14.39
CA ASN A 26 -1.09 5.60 -15.44
C ASN A 26 -2.41 4.92 -15.10
N SER A 27 -3.52 5.62 -15.37
CA SER A 27 -4.87 5.12 -15.17
C SER A 27 -5.37 4.26 -16.35
N TRP A 28 -4.51 3.39 -16.86
CA TRP A 28 -4.79 2.49 -17.98
C TRP A 28 -4.10 1.14 -17.76
N GLY A 29 -4.58 0.12 -18.44
CA GLY A 29 -4.02 -1.22 -18.40
C GLY A 29 -4.82 -2.17 -19.28
N GLY A 30 -4.47 -3.43 -19.18
CA GLY A 30 -5.05 -4.51 -19.98
C GLY A 30 -4.12 -4.96 -21.09
N GLY A 31 -4.31 -6.20 -21.49
CA GLY A 31 -3.43 -6.86 -22.45
C GLY A 31 -2.38 -7.76 -21.77
N GLY A 32 -1.65 -8.49 -22.63
CA GLY A 32 -0.60 -9.40 -22.19
C GLY A 32 0.72 -8.70 -21.88
N PHE A 33 1.68 -9.47 -21.40
CA PHE A 33 3.05 -9.01 -21.19
C PHE A 33 3.65 -8.43 -22.48
N SER A 34 4.25 -7.26 -22.38
CA SER A 34 4.99 -6.60 -23.47
C SER A 34 6.40 -6.27 -23.02
N GLN A 35 7.40 -6.89 -23.63
CA GLN A 35 8.80 -6.63 -23.30
C GLN A 35 9.17 -5.17 -23.58
N GLY A 36 8.69 -4.58 -24.68
CA GLY A 36 8.98 -3.18 -25.01
C GLY A 36 8.41 -2.19 -23.98
N LEU A 37 7.23 -2.48 -23.43
CA LEU A 37 6.64 -1.66 -22.35
C LEU A 37 7.41 -1.85 -21.03
N TYR A 38 7.74 -3.09 -20.67
CA TYR A 38 8.59 -3.39 -19.52
C TYR A 38 9.91 -2.62 -19.60
N ASP A 39 10.62 -2.69 -20.75
CA ASP A 39 11.90 -2.02 -20.95
C ASP A 39 11.78 -0.50 -20.85
N SER A 40 10.66 0.09 -21.32
CA SER A 40 10.41 1.53 -21.22
C SER A 40 10.20 1.95 -19.76
N ILE A 41 9.43 1.17 -18.97
CA ILE A 41 9.23 1.44 -17.55
C ILE A 41 10.52 1.20 -16.75
N ALA A 42 11.33 0.21 -17.13
CA ALA A 42 12.65 -0.02 -16.54
C ALA A 42 13.60 1.17 -16.79
N ARG A 43 13.58 1.77 -17.98
CA ARG A 43 14.34 3.02 -18.24
C ARG A 43 13.83 4.18 -17.39
N ALA A 44 12.53 4.27 -17.15
CA ALA A 44 11.96 5.27 -16.22
C ALA A 44 12.47 5.05 -14.79
N ARG A 45 12.53 3.78 -14.32
CA ARG A 45 13.15 3.40 -13.05
C ARG A 45 14.60 3.88 -12.96
N ASP A 46 15.39 3.58 -13.96
CA ASP A 46 16.81 3.93 -14.02
C ASP A 46 17.04 5.46 -14.03
N ALA A 47 16.03 6.21 -14.45
CA ALA A 47 15.98 7.68 -14.37
C ALA A 47 15.39 8.21 -13.04
N GLY A 48 15.07 7.36 -12.09
CA GLY A 48 14.49 7.72 -10.79
C GLY A 48 13.04 8.19 -10.87
N VAL A 49 12.27 7.70 -11.85
CA VAL A 49 10.88 8.10 -12.09
C VAL A 49 9.92 7.04 -11.53
N ILE A 50 8.99 7.46 -10.70
CA ILE A 50 7.89 6.62 -10.19
C ILE A 50 6.83 6.41 -11.28
N PHE A 51 6.34 5.17 -11.37
CA PHE A 51 5.28 4.76 -12.28
C PHE A 51 4.08 4.26 -11.46
N VAL A 52 3.08 5.11 -11.26
CA VAL A 52 1.85 4.74 -10.54
C VAL A 52 0.85 4.15 -11.53
N ALA A 53 0.36 2.94 -11.26
CA ALA A 53 -0.49 2.18 -12.17
C ALA A 53 -1.81 1.73 -11.52
N ALA A 54 -2.89 1.81 -12.27
CA ALA A 54 -4.18 1.23 -11.88
C ALA A 54 -4.10 -0.31 -11.88
N ALA A 55 -4.53 -0.96 -10.78
CA ALA A 55 -4.52 -2.42 -10.68
C ALA A 55 -5.50 -3.11 -11.64
N GLY A 56 -6.56 -2.38 -12.06
CA GLY A 56 -7.61 -2.88 -12.95
C GLY A 56 -8.95 -3.09 -12.25
N ASN A 57 -10.01 -3.30 -13.03
CA ASN A 57 -11.40 -3.24 -12.57
C ASN A 57 -12.18 -4.55 -12.88
N SER A 58 -11.56 -5.70 -12.74
CA SER A 58 -12.17 -6.99 -13.08
C SER A 58 -12.40 -7.89 -11.86
N GLY A 59 -12.08 -7.40 -10.63
CA GLY A 59 -12.19 -8.18 -9.39
C GLY A 59 -11.25 -9.38 -9.34
N LEU A 60 -10.13 -9.31 -10.04
CA LEU A 60 -9.17 -10.41 -10.17
C LEU A 60 -8.09 -10.33 -9.09
N ASP A 61 -7.67 -11.51 -8.64
CA ASP A 61 -6.41 -11.71 -7.96
C ASP A 61 -5.27 -11.67 -9.00
N THR A 62 -4.49 -10.59 -8.99
CA THR A 62 -3.42 -10.35 -9.97
C THR A 62 -2.14 -11.13 -9.66
N ASP A 63 -2.02 -11.73 -8.49
CA ASP A 63 -0.95 -12.69 -8.19
C ASP A 63 -1.11 -13.96 -9.03
N SER A 64 -2.36 -14.37 -9.28
CA SER A 64 -2.70 -15.53 -10.11
C SER A 64 -3.01 -15.16 -11.57
N SER A 65 -3.46 -13.93 -11.83
CA SER A 65 -3.90 -13.44 -13.14
C SER A 65 -3.31 -12.05 -13.44
N PRO A 66 -2.00 -11.96 -13.72
CA PRO A 66 -1.29 -10.69 -13.87
C PRO A 66 -1.92 -9.75 -14.89
N GLN A 67 -2.04 -8.48 -14.53
CA GLN A 67 -2.54 -7.39 -15.38
C GLN A 67 -1.43 -6.36 -15.60
N TYR A 68 -1.17 -6.01 -16.84
CA TYR A 68 -0.07 -5.09 -17.16
C TYR A 68 -0.59 -3.70 -17.53
N PRO A 69 0.16 -2.63 -17.12
CA PRO A 69 1.52 -2.60 -16.58
C PRO A 69 1.66 -2.81 -15.06
N SER A 70 0.58 -2.85 -14.28
CA SER A 70 0.64 -2.87 -12.81
C SER A 70 1.38 -4.09 -12.23
N ALA A 71 1.33 -5.23 -12.90
CA ALA A 71 1.96 -6.48 -12.44
C ALA A 71 3.37 -6.74 -13.02
N TYR A 72 4.04 -5.74 -13.60
CA TYR A 72 5.47 -5.89 -13.89
C TYR A 72 6.27 -5.84 -12.60
N ASP A 73 7.22 -6.77 -12.46
CA ASP A 73 8.18 -6.79 -11.35
C ASP A 73 9.25 -5.71 -11.56
N LEU A 74 8.93 -4.47 -11.20
CA LEU A 74 9.80 -3.30 -11.25
C LEU A 74 9.58 -2.44 -10.01
N GLU A 75 10.65 -2.15 -9.28
CA GLU A 75 10.62 -1.45 -7.99
C GLU A 75 10.07 -0.01 -8.04
N ASN A 76 10.02 0.61 -9.22
CA ASN A 76 9.43 1.95 -9.40
C ASN A 76 7.93 1.92 -9.71
N ILE A 77 7.32 0.76 -9.84
CA ILE A 77 5.87 0.64 -10.04
C ILE A 77 5.17 0.65 -8.69
N ILE A 78 4.09 1.44 -8.61
CA ILE A 78 3.14 1.42 -7.50
C ILE A 78 1.78 1.08 -8.08
N ALA A 79 1.32 -0.15 -7.84
CA ALA A 79 0.02 -0.64 -8.28
C ALA A 79 -1.06 -0.30 -7.25
N VAL A 80 -2.17 0.29 -7.70
CA VAL A 80 -3.17 0.92 -6.83
C VAL A 80 -4.53 0.24 -6.97
N ALA A 81 -5.05 -0.28 -5.85
CA ALA A 81 -6.42 -0.77 -5.71
C ALA A 81 -7.40 0.37 -5.37
N ALA A 82 -8.68 0.15 -5.66
CA ALA A 82 -9.74 1.12 -5.36
C ALA A 82 -10.52 0.73 -4.11
N ILE A 83 -10.63 1.65 -3.15
CA ILE A 83 -11.48 1.51 -1.97
C ILE A 83 -12.64 2.51 -2.01
N ASP A 84 -13.69 2.20 -1.25
CA ASP A 84 -14.83 3.09 -1.03
C ASP A 84 -14.61 3.99 0.21
N ARG A 85 -15.59 4.84 0.50
CA ARG A 85 -15.59 5.78 1.64
C ARG A 85 -15.61 5.11 3.02
N ASN A 86 -15.90 3.80 3.10
CA ASN A 86 -15.92 3.03 4.33
C ASN A 86 -14.61 2.25 4.54
N GLY A 87 -13.62 2.43 3.66
CA GLY A 87 -12.37 1.70 3.69
C GLY A 87 -12.46 0.27 3.14
N GLN A 88 -13.54 -0.05 2.41
CA GLN A 88 -13.72 -1.38 1.83
C GLN A 88 -13.18 -1.43 0.39
N LEU A 89 -12.53 -2.52 0.04
CA LEU A 89 -12.10 -2.77 -1.33
C LEU A 89 -13.34 -2.84 -2.24
N ALA A 90 -13.33 -2.07 -3.31
CA ALA A 90 -14.42 -2.14 -4.29
C ALA A 90 -14.46 -3.55 -4.90
N SER A 91 -15.66 -4.17 -4.95
CA SER A 91 -15.82 -5.58 -5.37
C SER A 91 -15.31 -5.87 -6.79
N TRP A 92 -15.17 -4.86 -7.61
CA TRP A 92 -14.63 -4.93 -8.97
C TRP A 92 -13.14 -4.55 -9.02
N SER A 93 -12.54 -4.01 -7.95
CA SER A 93 -11.10 -3.69 -7.95
C SER A 93 -10.28 -4.97 -8.02
N ASN A 94 -9.28 -4.97 -8.87
CA ASN A 94 -8.25 -5.99 -8.79
C ASN A 94 -7.45 -5.82 -7.48
N TYR A 95 -6.88 -6.92 -7.01
CA TYR A 95 -6.09 -7.03 -5.80
C TYR A 95 -4.98 -8.06 -5.99
N GLY A 96 -4.03 -8.12 -5.07
CA GLY A 96 -2.94 -9.10 -5.06
C GLY A 96 -1.98 -8.79 -3.93
N GLN A 97 -1.70 -9.76 -3.09
CA GLN A 97 -0.84 -9.61 -1.92
C GLN A 97 0.62 -9.30 -2.29
N THR A 98 1.03 -9.64 -3.52
CA THR A 98 2.39 -9.42 -4.03
C THR A 98 2.47 -8.48 -5.22
N THR A 99 1.35 -8.22 -5.90
CA THR A 99 1.31 -7.46 -7.16
C THR A 99 0.54 -6.14 -7.09
N VAL A 100 -0.20 -5.89 -6.01
CA VAL A 100 -0.90 -4.63 -5.77
C VAL A 100 -0.38 -3.99 -4.49
N ASP A 101 0.17 -2.80 -4.59
CA ASP A 101 0.95 -2.21 -3.51
C ASP A 101 0.10 -1.67 -2.35
N LEU A 102 -0.95 -0.89 -2.65
CA LEU A 102 -1.80 -0.24 -1.64
C LEU A 102 -3.17 0.13 -2.21
N GLY A 103 -4.08 0.56 -1.34
CA GLY A 103 -5.38 1.11 -1.71
C GLY A 103 -5.39 2.64 -1.73
N ALA A 104 -6.30 3.20 -2.55
CA ALA A 104 -6.62 4.63 -2.53
C ALA A 104 -8.11 4.85 -2.86
N PRO A 105 -8.71 6.02 -2.52
CA PRO A 105 -10.10 6.32 -2.84
C PRO A 105 -10.37 6.19 -4.34
N GLY A 106 -11.29 5.30 -4.72
CA GLY A 106 -11.58 5.00 -6.13
C GLY A 106 -13.08 4.84 -6.44
N VAL A 107 -13.97 5.06 -5.46
CA VAL A 107 -15.42 4.95 -5.63
C VAL A 107 -16.07 6.31 -5.46
N ASP A 108 -16.91 6.71 -6.42
CA ASP A 108 -17.63 7.99 -6.42
C ASP A 108 -16.71 9.20 -6.27
N ILE A 109 -15.63 9.23 -7.03
CA ILE A 109 -14.64 10.31 -7.02
C ILE A 109 -15.12 11.45 -7.92
N PHE A 110 -15.35 12.62 -7.30
CA PHE A 110 -15.76 13.82 -7.99
C PHE A 110 -14.56 14.59 -8.53
N SER A 111 -14.52 14.81 -9.84
CA SER A 111 -13.41 15.53 -10.49
C SER A 111 -13.86 16.17 -11.79
N SER A 112 -12.98 17.02 -12.36
CA SER A 112 -13.18 17.63 -13.68
C SER A 112 -13.20 16.55 -14.77
N VAL A 113 -14.03 16.79 -15.80
CA VAL A 113 -14.14 15.92 -16.98
C VAL A 113 -14.06 16.75 -18.26
N ALA A 114 -13.65 16.09 -19.36
CA ALA A 114 -13.33 16.75 -20.62
C ALA A 114 -14.56 17.20 -21.45
N SER A 115 -15.78 17.09 -20.92
CA SER A 115 -16.99 17.45 -21.67
C SER A 115 -17.18 18.97 -21.88
N SER A 116 -16.63 19.81 -20.97
CA SER A 116 -16.49 21.25 -21.11
C SER A 116 -15.51 21.81 -20.09
N ASP A 117 -15.12 23.09 -20.20
CA ASP A 117 -14.17 23.78 -19.31
C ASP A 117 -14.66 23.88 -17.84
N SER A 118 -15.94 23.65 -17.59
CA SER A 118 -16.56 23.72 -16.26
C SER A 118 -17.30 22.44 -15.85
N SER A 119 -17.04 21.33 -16.55
CA SER A 119 -17.72 20.07 -16.30
C SER A 119 -17.04 19.26 -15.21
N TYR A 120 -17.87 18.71 -14.33
CA TYR A 120 -17.47 17.78 -13.28
C TYR A 120 -18.40 16.58 -13.27
N ALA A 121 -17.88 15.42 -12.88
CA ALA A 121 -18.65 14.18 -12.74
C ALA A 121 -18.07 13.29 -11.66
N TYR A 122 -18.87 12.32 -11.20
CA TYR A 122 -18.46 11.24 -10.33
C TYR A 122 -18.05 10.05 -11.19
N TYR A 123 -16.84 9.55 -11.00
CA TYR A 123 -16.38 8.28 -11.60
C TYR A 123 -15.87 7.32 -10.54
N SER A 124 -15.95 6.02 -10.85
CA SER A 124 -15.41 4.95 -10.01
C SER A 124 -14.47 4.08 -10.83
N GLY A 125 -13.34 3.70 -10.25
CA GLY A 125 -12.32 2.87 -10.89
C GLY A 125 -10.98 2.95 -10.17
N THR A 126 -10.14 1.96 -10.36
CA THR A 126 -8.72 2.05 -9.98
C THR A 126 -8.01 3.20 -10.71
N SER A 127 -8.57 3.61 -11.87
CA SER A 127 -8.17 4.82 -12.59
C SER A 127 -8.36 6.11 -11.80
N MET A 128 -9.30 6.17 -10.85
CA MET A 128 -9.55 7.31 -9.95
C MET A 128 -8.71 7.19 -8.68
N ALA A 129 -8.37 5.98 -8.26
CA ALA A 129 -7.47 5.73 -7.13
C ALA A 129 -6.01 6.12 -7.47
N THR A 130 -5.53 5.75 -8.63
CA THR A 130 -4.16 6.01 -9.13
C THR A 130 -3.70 7.47 -8.96
N PRO A 131 -4.46 8.51 -9.38
CA PRO A 131 -4.01 9.90 -9.25
C PRO A 131 -3.92 10.39 -7.81
N HIS A 132 -4.63 9.80 -6.84
CA HIS A 132 -4.44 10.11 -5.42
C HIS A 132 -3.01 9.73 -4.98
N VAL A 133 -2.58 8.51 -5.30
CA VAL A 133 -1.21 8.06 -5.00
C VAL A 133 -0.16 8.87 -5.76
N SER A 134 -0.42 9.19 -7.03
CA SER A 134 0.45 10.05 -7.83
C SER A 134 0.62 11.45 -7.21
N GLY A 135 -0.46 11.99 -6.63
CA GLY A 135 -0.44 13.27 -5.92
C GLY A 135 0.42 13.20 -4.65
N VAL A 136 0.28 12.14 -3.85
CA VAL A 136 1.11 11.95 -2.64
C VAL A 136 2.58 11.74 -3.03
N ALA A 137 2.88 10.95 -4.06
CA ALA A 137 4.23 10.78 -4.57
C ALA A 137 4.87 12.12 -5.01
N ALA A 138 4.07 12.98 -5.66
CA ALA A 138 4.54 14.32 -6.05
C ALA A 138 4.81 15.22 -4.84
N LEU A 139 3.99 15.13 -3.79
CA LEU A 139 4.22 15.86 -2.53
C LEU A 139 5.51 15.39 -1.84
N LEU A 140 5.78 14.08 -1.80
CA LEU A 140 7.03 13.54 -1.26
C LEU A 140 8.25 14.05 -2.01
N PHE A 141 8.26 14.02 -3.34
CA PHE A 141 9.35 14.61 -4.12
C PHE A 141 9.49 16.14 -3.96
N ALA A 142 8.39 16.84 -3.65
CA ALA A 142 8.44 18.27 -3.38
C ALA A 142 9.02 18.56 -1.98
N ASN A 143 8.78 17.66 -1.01
CA ASN A 143 9.31 17.74 0.33
C ASN A 143 10.79 17.34 0.38
N ASP A 144 11.15 16.23 -0.25
CA ASP A 144 12.53 15.76 -0.41
C ASP A 144 12.80 15.29 -1.84
N ASN A 145 13.51 16.11 -2.60
CA ASN A 145 13.85 15.84 -4.00
C ASN A 145 15.03 14.87 -4.18
N THR A 146 15.62 14.40 -3.09
CA THR A 146 16.75 13.45 -3.09
C THR A 146 16.29 12.00 -3.00
N LEU A 147 15.02 11.75 -2.67
CA LEU A 147 14.46 10.40 -2.61
C LEU A 147 14.67 9.65 -3.93
N SER A 148 15.14 8.41 -3.82
CA SER A 148 15.08 7.47 -4.93
C SER A 148 13.64 6.96 -5.12
N ALA A 149 13.35 6.37 -6.28
CA ALA A 149 12.04 5.77 -6.53
C ALA A 149 11.69 4.66 -5.53
N SER A 150 12.67 3.83 -5.16
CA SER A 150 12.47 2.75 -4.18
C SER A 150 12.23 3.27 -2.76
N GLN A 151 12.96 4.32 -2.34
CA GLN A 151 12.72 4.96 -1.04
C GLN A 151 11.34 5.59 -0.95
N LEU A 152 10.92 6.32 -2.00
CA LEU A 152 9.59 6.91 -2.06
C LEU A 152 8.49 5.82 -2.01
N LYS A 153 8.65 4.73 -2.78
CA LYS A 153 7.71 3.61 -2.72
C LYS A 153 7.64 3.01 -1.32
N ALA A 154 8.80 2.72 -0.71
CA ALA A 154 8.87 2.19 0.66
C ALA A 154 8.15 3.12 1.66
N GLN A 155 8.41 4.43 1.60
CA GLN A 155 7.76 5.42 2.46
C GLN A 155 6.25 5.42 2.30
N LEU A 156 5.72 5.38 1.07
CA LEU A 156 4.28 5.29 0.82
C LEU A 156 3.65 4.02 1.39
N LEU A 157 4.34 2.88 1.30
CA LEU A 157 3.81 1.61 1.79
C LEU A 157 3.86 1.55 3.32
N ASN A 158 4.97 1.93 3.93
CA ASN A 158 5.18 1.84 5.38
C ASN A 158 4.30 2.82 6.17
N THR A 159 3.95 3.98 5.56
CA THR A 159 3.11 5.00 6.20
C THR A 159 1.63 4.88 5.83
N SER A 160 1.24 3.82 5.14
CA SER A 160 -0.16 3.55 4.80
C SER A 160 -0.97 3.16 6.03
N VAL A 161 -2.23 3.62 6.10
CA VAL A 161 -3.15 3.25 7.19
C VAL A 161 -3.71 1.86 6.94
N LEU A 162 -3.43 0.91 7.81
CA LEU A 162 -3.90 -0.46 7.70
C LEU A 162 -5.42 -0.54 7.67
N LEU A 163 -5.96 -1.30 6.72
CA LEU A 163 -7.38 -1.59 6.59
C LEU A 163 -7.60 -3.10 6.57
N ASP A 164 -8.51 -3.60 7.40
CA ASP A 164 -8.80 -5.04 7.49
C ASP A 164 -9.15 -5.67 6.12
N ASP A 165 -9.82 -4.89 5.26
CA ASP A 165 -10.22 -5.39 3.92
C ASP A 165 -9.08 -5.40 2.89
N LEU A 166 -7.94 -4.80 3.21
CA LEU A 166 -6.73 -4.78 2.36
C LEU A 166 -5.61 -5.68 2.87
N ARG A 167 -5.66 -6.11 4.13
CA ARG A 167 -4.58 -6.83 4.84
C ARG A 167 -3.96 -7.99 4.04
N ASP A 168 -4.78 -8.83 3.41
CA ASP A 168 -4.32 -9.96 2.62
C ASP A 168 -4.56 -9.75 1.10
N ARG A 169 -4.72 -8.51 0.68
CA ARG A 169 -5.11 -8.15 -0.69
C ARG A 169 -4.20 -7.12 -1.35
N THR A 170 -3.29 -6.51 -0.58
CA THR A 170 -2.25 -5.63 -1.09
C THR A 170 -0.97 -5.83 -0.29
N VAL A 171 0.17 -5.41 -0.85
CA VAL A 171 1.50 -5.52 -0.21
C VAL A 171 1.53 -4.83 1.15
N SER A 172 1.03 -3.58 1.23
CA SER A 172 1.00 -2.82 2.48
C SER A 172 -0.17 -3.16 3.40
N GLY A 173 -1.22 -3.82 2.88
CA GLY A 173 -2.47 -3.98 3.61
C GLY A 173 -3.20 -2.68 3.92
N GLY A 174 -2.82 -1.56 3.31
CA GLY A 174 -3.23 -0.23 3.75
C GLY A 174 -3.70 0.74 2.67
N LEU A 175 -4.28 1.83 3.16
CA LEU A 175 -4.71 3.01 2.43
C LEU A 175 -3.57 4.04 2.42
N VAL A 176 -3.30 4.66 1.26
CA VAL A 176 -2.36 5.78 1.17
C VAL A 176 -2.73 6.90 2.15
N ASN A 177 -1.74 7.38 2.91
CA ASN A 177 -1.89 8.50 3.83
C ASN A 177 -0.85 9.58 3.53
N ALA A 178 -1.31 10.73 3.05
CA ALA A 178 -0.42 11.83 2.68
C ALA A 178 0.24 12.50 3.89
N ALA A 179 -0.47 12.58 5.02
CA ALA A 179 0.08 13.20 6.23
C ALA A 179 1.21 12.32 6.78
N ASN A 180 0.95 11.05 7.07
CA ASN A 180 1.97 10.13 7.54
C ASN A 180 3.16 10.04 6.59
N ALA A 181 2.89 10.02 5.28
CA ALA A 181 3.95 9.97 4.27
C ALA A 181 4.84 11.23 4.26
N LEU A 182 4.29 12.42 4.51
CA LEU A 182 5.03 13.68 4.54
C LEU A 182 5.74 13.94 5.87
N ASP A 183 5.11 13.53 6.96
CA ASP A 183 5.73 13.67 8.28
C ASP A 183 6.97 12.76 8.36
N GLY A 184 7.04 11.75 7.47
CA GLY A 184 8.04 10.70 7.47
C GLY A 184 8.18 10.24 8.91
N ASP A 185 7.82 9.07 9.27
CA ASP A 185 7.89 8.60 10.66
C ASP A 185 9.34 8.55 11.22
N ASP A 186 10.13 9.57 10.94
CA ASP A 186 11.49 9.76 11.44
C ASP A 186 11.51 10.79 12.61
N ASP A 187 10.40 10.88 13.36
CA ASP A 187 10.37 11.61 14.61
C ASP A 187 11.00 10.82 15.79
N GLY A 188 11.45 9.60 15.48
CA GLY A 188 12.02 8.69 16.48
C GLY A 188 10.95 8.10 17.41
N GLU A 189 9.67 8.31 17.14
CA GLU A 189 8.58 7.65 17.84
C GLU A 189 8.27 6.31 17.14
N LEU A 190 8.46 5.22 17.88
CA LEU A 190 8.07 3.89 17.42
C LEU A 190 6.54 3.77 17.40
N GLU A 191 5.96 3.45 16.26
CA GLU A 191 4.55 3.10 16.19
C GLU A 191 4.37 1.66 16.71
N ILE A 192 3.46 1.48 17.67
CA ILE A 192 3.11 0.18 18.21
C ILE A 192 1.64 -0.11 17.92
N VAL A 193 1.38 -1.04 17.01
CA VAL A 193 0.03 -1.52 16.72
C VAL A 193 -0.23 -2.80 17.52
N LEU A 194 -1.20 -2.76 18.42
CA LEU A 194 -1.60 -3.92 19.22
C LEU A 194 -2.77 -4.66 18.58
N THR A 195 -2.62 -5.96 18.42
CA THR A 195 -3.67 -6.87 17.93
C THR A 195 -3.85 -8.02 18.91
N VAL A 196 -5.08 -8.49 19.09
CA VAL A 196 -5.39 -9.63 19.96
C VAL A 196 -6.01 -10.74 19.13
N SER A 197 -5.51 -11.98 19.26
CA SER A 197 -5.93 -13.13 18.45
C SER A 197 -7.39 -13.55 18.66
N ASP A 198 -7.97 -13.26 19.83
CA ASP A 198 -9.36 -13.59 20.19
C ASP A 198 -10.10 -12.30 20.56
N ASN A 199 -11.01 -11.86 19.69
CA ASN A 199 -11.88 -10.72 19.97
C ASN A 199 -13.37 -11.13 19.71
N PRO A 200 -14.26 -11.16 20.73
CA PRO A 200 -14.00 -10.75 22.12
C PRO A 200 -13.21 -11.78 22.94
N LEU A 201 -12.38 -11.30 23.87
CA LEU A 201 -11.66 -12.13 24.83
C LEU A 201 -12.64 -12.94 25.68
N ARG A 202 -12.38 -14.23 25.83
CA ARG A 202 -13.23 -15.13 26.63
C ARG A 202 -12.48 -15.56 27.90
N GLY A 203 -13.12 -15.36 29.05
CA GLY A 203 -12.56 -15.74 30.34
C GLY A 203 -12.09 -17.20 30.40
N GLY A 204 -10.98 -17.44 31.06
CA GLY A 204 -10.34 -18.75 31.23
C GLY A 204 -9.61 -19.28 30.02
N ARG A 205 -9.40 -18.50 28.97
CA ARG A 205 -8.62 -18.87 27.80
C ARG A 205 -7.30 -18.09 27.73
N LYS A 206 -6.38 -18.62 26.92
CA LYS A 206 -5.18 -17.90 26.52
C LYS A 206 -5.47 -17.17 25.21
N ALA A 207 -5.06 -15.91 25.15
CA ALA A 207 -5.04 -15.13 23.91
C ALA A 207 -3.59 -14.73 23.58
N ALA A 208 -3.25 -14.63 22.33
CA ALA A 208 -2.02 -14.00 21.91
C ALA A 208 -2.27 -12.50 21.73
N VAL A 209 -1.40 -11.69 22.29
CA VAL A 209 -1.34 -10.26 22.04
C VAL A 209 -0.13 -10.03 21.15
N MET A 210 -0.34 -9.41 20.00
CA MET A 210 0.71 -9.08 19.05
C MET A 210 0.96 -7.58 19.10
N ALA A 211 2.21 -7.18 19.20
CA ALA A 211 2.65 -5.81 19.08
C ALA A 211 3.53 -5.70 17.83
N GLN A 212 3.02 -5.13 16.77
CA GLN A 212 3.86 -4.76 15.64
C GLN A 212 4.54 -3.44 15.97
N VAL A 213 5.88 -3.48 16.01
CA VAL A 213 6.71 -2.30 16.28
C VAL A 213 7.35 -1.90 14.95
N SER A 214 7.01 -0.73 14.47
CA SER A 214 7.56 -0.17 13.24
C SER A 214 8.05 1.26 13.49
N ASP A 215 9.17 1.54 12.92
CA ASP A 215 9.63 2.81 12.43
C ASP A 215 9.73 2.59 10.92
N VAL A 216 9.90 3.44 10.05
CA VAL A 216 9.94 3.27 8.56
C VAL A 216 10.16 1.80 8.05
N THR A 217 10.72 0.93 8.88
CA THR A 217 10.89 -0.53 8.68
C THR A 217 10.53 -1.29 9.96
N PRO A 218 10.19 -2.58 9.89
CA PRO A 218 10.01 -3.41 11.08
C PRO A 218 11.24 -3.34 11.99
N VAL A 219 11.02 -3.02 13.26
CA VAL A 219 12.10 -2.91 14.25
C VAL A 219 12.30 -4.28 14.89
N THR A 220 13.44 -4.90 14.63
CA THR A 220 13.83 -6.19 15.22
C THR A 220 14.73 -5.98 16.44
N GLY A 221 14.71 -6.91 17.39
CA GLY A 221 15.57 -6.88 18.57
C GLY A 221 15.20 -5.81 19.61
N ALA A 222 14.04 -5.17 19.52
CA ALA A 222 13.53 -4.24 20.52
C ALA A 222 13.09 -4.99 21.80
N THR A 223 13.09 -4.29 22.93
CA THR A 223 12.47 -4.79 24.16
C THR A 223 11.08 -4.18 24.28
N VAL A 224 10.05 -4.98 24.03
CA VAL A 224 8.64 -4.55 24.12
C VAL A 224 8.01 -5.09 25.38
N THR A 225 7.45 -4.21 26.20
CA THR A 225 6.73 -4.57 27.42
C THR A 225 5.39 -3.84 27.46
N GLY A 226 4.38 -4.48 28.02
CA GLY A 226 3.06 -3.90 28.21
C GLY A 226 2.46 -4.29 29.55
N ASP A 227 1.35 -3.67 29.92
CA ASP A 227 0.54 -4.03 31.08
C ASP A 227 -0.92 -4.18 30.68
N VAL A 228 -1.52 -5.27 31.14
CA VAL A 228 -2.94 -5.51 30.95
C VAL A 228 -3.55 -5.78 32.32
N ASP A 229 -4.34 -4.84 32.82
CA ASP A 229 -5.04 -4.91 34.11
C ASP A 229 -4.08 -5.31 35.29
N GLY A 230 -2.90 -4.66 35.35
CA GLY A 230 -1.88 -4.88 36.35
C GLY A 230 -1.03 -6.14 36.13
N THR A 231 -1.19 -6.80 35.01
CA THR A 231 -0.34 -7.94 34.60
C THR A 231 0.66 -7.48 33.57
N SER A 232 1.94 -7.47 33.92
CA SER A 232 3.01 -7.12 32.98
C SER A 232 3.20 -8.24 31.94
N LEU A 233 3.27 -7.86 30.69
CA LEU A 233 3.56 -8.72 29.55
C LEU A 233 4.94 -8.37 28.99
N ALA A 234 5.75 -9.39 28.72
CA ALA A 234 6.96 -9.27 27.92
C ALA A 234 6.68 -9.85 26.54
N PHE A 235 6.88 -9.07 25.52
CA PHE A 235 6.69 -9.46 24.14
C PHE A 235 8.03 -9.93 23.56
N VAL A 236 8.02 -10.98 22.77
CA VAL A 236 9.19 -11.56 22.11
C VAL A 236 8.95 -11.73 20.61
N ASP A 237 10.01 -11.55 19.84
CA ASP A 237 10.09 -11.74 18.40
C ASP A 237 11.16 -12.80 18.16
N ASP A 238 10.82 -14.07 18.46
CA ASP A 238 11.78 -15.18 18.49
C ASP A 238 11.36 -16.41 17.67
N GLY A 239 10.22 -16.31 16.96
CA GLY A 239 9.66 -17.41 16.15
C GLY A 239 9.12 -18.58 16.96
N ASN A 240 8.96 -18.44 18.29
CA ASN A 240 8.35 -19.45 19.12
C ASN A 240 6.92 -19.07 19.50
N ALA A 241 5.99 -20.01 19.44
CA ALA A 241 4.58 -19.71 19.72
C ALA A 241 4.38 -18.91 21.03
N PRO A 242 3.60 -17.83 21.00
CA PRO A 242 2.64 -17.44 19.96
C PRO A 242 3.23 -16.67 18.75
N ASP A 243 4.51 -16.36 18.75
CA ASP A 243 5.21 -15.80 17.60
C ASP A 243 5.40 -16.87 16.51
N GLU A 244 5.18 -16.52 15.24
CA GLU A 244 5.29 -17.47 14.13
C GLU A 244 6.57 -17.30 13.30
N THR A 245 7.21 -16.10 13.35
CA THR A 245 8.38 -15.78 12.54
C THR A 245 9.35 -14.92 13.33
N ALA A 246 10.57 -15.39 13.56
CA ALA A 246 11.58 -14.60 14.26
C ALA A 246 12.07 -13.41 13.45
N ASP A 247 12.38 -12.32 14.13
CA ASP A 247 13.00 -11.10 13.57
C ASP A 247 12.17 -10.46 12.45
N ASP A 248 10.83 -10.53 12.51
CA ASP A 248 9.94 -9.88 11.54
C ASP A 248 9.35 -8.53 12.04
N GLY A 249 9.72 -8.14 13.28
CA GLY A 249 9.23 -6.93 13.93
C GLY A 249 7.85 -7.08 14.57
N VAL A 250 7.29 -8.30 14.59
CA VAL A 250 6.04 -8.63 15.27
C VAL A 250 6.33 -9.30 16.61
N TYR A 251 6.16 -8.56 17.68
CA TYR A 251 6.39 -9.02 19.03
C TYR A 251 5.11 -9.64 19.61
N THR A 252 5.19 -10.84 20.16
CA THR A 252 4.03 -11.54 20.67
C THR A 252 4.16 -11.86 22.15
N ALA A 253 3.02 -11.84 22.87
CA ALA A 253 2.94 -12.26 24.27
C ALA A 253 1.66 -13.08 24.52
N ALA A 254 1.75 -14.04 25.40
CA ALA A 254 0.59 -14.82 25.84
C ALA A 254 -0.14 -14.12 26.99
N LEU A 255 -1.42 -13.81 26.79
CA LEU A 255 -2.30 -13.28 27.82
C LEU A 255 -3.20 -14.38 28.39
N ASN A 256 -3.15 -14.59 29.69
CA ASN A 256 -4.13 -15.42 30.38
C ASN A 256 -5.34 -14.56 30.74
N VAL A 257 -6.47 -14.81 30.12
CA VAL A 257 -7.71 -14.07 30.39
C VAL A 257 -8.34 -14.62 31.68
N PRO A 258 -8.50 -13.84 32.75
CA PRO A 258 -9.13 -14.30 33.98
C PRO A 258 -10.56 -14.82 33.73
N ASN A 259 -10.99 -15.81 34.51
CA ASN A 259 -12.40 -16.20 34.50
C ASN A 259 -13.22 -15.06 35.11
N ASP A 260 -14.28 -14.62 34.42
CA ASP A 260 -15.26 -13.75 35.04
C ASP A 260 -15.82 -14.44 36.30
N THR A 261 -15.43 -13.94 37.46
CA THR A 261 -16.06 -14.25 38.74
C THR A 261 -17.12 -13.17 39.03
N SER A 262 -18.24 -13.23 38.33
CA SER A 262 -19.44 -12.47 38.68
C SER A 262 -20.46 -13.35 39.33
#